data_888a92fc193275a6b40a45c00aece723
#
_entry.id   888a92fc193275a6b40a45c00aece723
#
_cell.length_a   1.000
_cell.length_b   1.000
_cell.length_c   1.000
_cell.angle_alpha   90.00
_cell.angle_beta   90.00
_cell.angle_gamma   90.00
#
_symmetry.space_group_name_H-M   'P 1'
#
loop_
_entity.id
_entity.type
_entity.pdbx_description
1 polymer ?
#
loop_
_entity_poly.entity_id
_entity_poly.type
_entity_poly.pdbx_seq_one_letter_code
_entity_poly.pdbx_strand_id
1 'polypeptide(L)'
;MDKWSVDDQLAQQGDSVLSGGIAVLYLFMNLLSELANAKYLQMQEKAKVSRDAQDMANMVNEKIADVSKQGDKGADALPDDVVNYMRENGVKVDGKSIDTYLYGHFTDKFPNGTMNVNIQWSNGSIGHRTLTEKDGKWFYAGSPADVTVNGSEISWNDHGNVWKGNFFTDFKDSDGHAISSPKLNKGQLEAVKDALENVSNRASDFVSQSQLQLQKIMQTYNVTVSLINSMQTMLQEMNKSIAQNIR
;
A
#
# COMPACT_ATOMS: atom_id res chain seq x y z
N MET A 1 15.49 64.91 22.00
CA MET A 1 15.42 63.48 21.77
C MET A 1 16.83 63.02 21.49
N ASP A 2 17.37 62.23 22.36
CA ASP A 2 18.73 61.73 22.21
C ASP A 2 18.88 60.81 21.03
N LYS A 3 19.81 61.13 20.14
CA LYS A 3 20.14 60.36 18.95
C LYS A 3 20.41 58.89 19.30
N TRP A 4 20.92 58.65 20.49
CA TRP A 4 21.20 57.31 21.04
C TRP A 4 19.95 56.46 21.29
N SER A 5 18.82 57.04 21.68
CA SER A 5 17.59 56.29 21.94
C SER A 5 16.95 55.77 20.68
N VAL A 6 17.18 56.39 19.53
CA VAL A 6 16.66 55.97 18.24
C VAL A 6 17.52 54.84 17.66
N ASP A 7 18.82 54.93 17.79
CA ASP A 7 19.76 53.91 17.33
C ASP A 7 19.63 52.60 18.15
N ASP A 8 19.40 52.73 19.48
CA ASP A 8 19.12 51.57 20.36
C ASP A 8 17.81 50.89 20.01
N GLN A 9 16.76 51.65 19.71
CA GLN A 9 15.48 51.09 19.28
C GLN A 9 15.57 50.34 17.91
N LEU A 10 16.31 50.91 16.96
CA LEU A 10 16.56 50.28 15.66
C LEU A 10 17.40 49.03 15.80
N ALA A 11 18.39 49.02 16.69
CA ALA A 11 19.21 47.85 16.97
C ALA A 11 18.39 46.73 17.62
N GLN A 12 17.54 47.03 18.61
CA GLN A 12 16.64 46.07 19.25
C GLN A 12 15.60 45.49 18.27
N GLN A 13 15.07 46.30 17.35
CA GLN A 13 14.19 45.85 16.30
C GLN A 13 14.89 44.89 15.34
N GLY A 14 16.11 45.17 14.92
CA GLY A 14 16.91 44.31 14.06
C GLY A 14 17.25 42.99 14.74
N ASP A 15 17.60 42.98 16.01
CA ASP A 15 17.85 41.79 16.81
C ASP A 15 16.56 40.90 16.93
N SER A 16 15.43 41.53 17.22
CA SER A 16 14.15 40.87 17.30
C SER A 16 13.73 40.21 15.97
N VAL A 17 13.96 40.90 14.84
CA VAL A 17 13.64 40.36 13.50
C VAL A 17 14.54 39.17 13.15
N LEU A 18 15.85 39.26 13.39
CA LEU A 18 16.79 38.17 13.13
C LEU A 18 16.52 36.97 14.03
N SER A 19 16.28 37.17 15.30
CA SER A 19 15.93 36.10 16.26
C SER A 19 14.64 35.42 15.91
N GLY A 20 13.60 36.17 15.51
CA GLY A 20 12.33 35.63 15.01
C GLY A 20 12.51 34.84 13.73
N GLY A 21 13.32 35.33 12.80
CA GLY A 21 13.66 34.62 11.55
C GLY A 21 14.35 33.28 11.82
N ILE A 22 15.33 33.27 12.73
CA ILE A 22 16.02 32.02 13.14
C ILE A 22 15.03 31.02 13.74
N ALA A 23 14.13 31.45 14.61
CA ALA A 23 13.13 30.58 15.22
C ALA A 23 12.21 29.92 14.16
N VAL A 24 11.76 30.70 13.18
CA VAL A 24 10.96 30.18 12.06
C VAL A 24 11.74 29.16 11.22
N LEU A 25 13.02 29.40 10.97
CA LEU A 25 13.87 28.48 10.23
C LEU A 25 14.09 27.17 10.99
N TYR A 26 14.22 27.18 12.32
CA TYR A 26 14.26 25.95 13.11
C TYR A 26 12.95 25.15 13.03
N LEU A 27 11.80 25.79 13.08
CA LEU A 27 10.51 25.14 12.87
C LEU A 27 10.42 24.53 11.48
N PHE A 28 10.91 25.24 10.47
CA PHE A 28 10.95 24.72 9.10
C PHE A 28 11.88 23.51 8.96
N MET A 29 13.05 23.51 9.62
CA MET A 29 13.94 22.35 9.67
C MET A 29 13.27 21.12 10.30
N ASN A 30 12.55 21.29 11.40
CA ASN A 30 11.81 20.22 12.05
C ASN A 30 10.76 19.64 11.08
N LEU A 31 10.00 20.49 10.40
CA LEU A 31 9.02 20.07 9.40
C LEU A 31 9.67 19.28 8.24
N LEU A 32 10.80 19.74 7.73
CA LEU A 32 11.56 19.03 6.69
C LEU A 32 12.04 17.66 7.18
N SER A 33 12.47 17.56 8.44
CA SER A 33 12.90 16.30 9.04
C SER A 33 11.75 15.31 9.17
N GLU A 34 10.59 15.77 9.65
CA GLU A 34 9.37 14.93 9.71
C GLU A 34 8.92 14.46 8.33
N LEU A 35 8.92 15.35 7.35
CA LEU A 35 8.58 15.04 5.97
C LEU A 35 9.56 14.01 5.37
N ALA A 36 10.85 14.16 5.61
CA ALA A 36 11.87 13.21 5.16
C ALA A 36 11.65 11.82 5.77
N ASN A 37 11.38 11.76 7.07
CA ASN A 37 11.11 10.50 7.77
C ASN A 37 9.84 9.80 7.26
N ALA A 38 8.74 10.55 7.11
CA ALA A 38 7.50 10.00 6.56
C ALA A 38 7.70 9.44 5.13
N LYS A 39 8.46 10.17 4.29
CA LYS A 39 8.78 9.74 2.94
C LYS A 39 9.65 8.50 2.91
N TYR A 40 10.63 8.42 3.83
CA TYR A 40 11.49 7.25 3.97
C TYR A 40 10.70 5.98 4.35
N LEU A 41 9.77 6.09 5.30
CA LEU A 41 8.90 4.98 5.71
C LEU A 41 8.02 4.49 4.55
N GLN A 42 7.38 5.41 3.82
CA GLN A 42 6.61 5.07 2.62
C GLN A 42 7.47 4.36 1.56
N MET A 43 8.70 4.80 1.40
CA MET A 43 9.66 4.21 0.46
C MET A 43 10.05 2.79 0.86
N GLN A 44 10.28 2.54 2.15
CA GLN A 44 10.56 1.18 2.66
C GLN A 44 9.38 0.23 2.42
N GLU A 45 8.15 0.69 2.71
CA GLU A 45 6.94 -0.10 2.48
C GLU A 45 6.77 -0.44 0.99
N LYS A 46 6.93 0.53 0.09
CA LYS A 46 6.83 0.29 -1.35
C LYS A 46 7.97 -0.58 -1.90
N ALA A 47 9.17 -0.45 -1.35
CA ALA A 47 10.28 -1.36 -1.70
C ALA A 47 9.99 -2.81 -1.29
N LYS A 48 9.30 -3.02 -0.17
CA LYS A 48 8.81 -4.35 0.23
C LYS A 48 7.78 -4.87 -0.77
N VAL A 49 6.75 -4.07 -1.09
CA VAL A 49 5.72 -4.44 -2.08
C VAL A 49 6.35 -4.82 -3.42
N SER A 50 7.37 -4.07 -3.88
CA SER A 50 8.06 -4.38 -5.13
C SER A 50 8.75 -5.75 -5.09
N ARG A 51 9.46 -6.07 -4.00
CA ARG A 51 10.14 -7.37 -3.85
C ARG A 51 9.13 -8.51 -3.76
N ASP A 52 8.13 -8.37 -2.90
CA ASP A 52 7.12 -9.42 -2.69
C ASP A 52 6.38 -9.73 -4.00
N ALA A 53 5.99 -8.71 -4.76
CA ALA A 53 5.35 -8.89 -6.07
C ALA A 53 6.29 -9.56 -7.09
N GLN A 54 7.58 -9.22 -7.07
CA GLN A 54 8.57 -9.83 -7.95
C GLN A 54 8.79 -11.31 -7.61
N ASP A 55 8.83 -11.65 -6.32
CA ASP A 55 8.96 -13.03 -5.87
C ASP A 55 7.76 -13.86 -6.33
N MET A 56 6.54 -13.31 -6.20
CA MET A 56 5.33 -13.97 -6.73
C MET A 56 5.38 -14.13 -8.26
N ALA A 57 5.84 -13.13 -8.99
CA ALA A 57 6.01 -13.20 -10.44
C ALA A 57 7.04 -14.29 -10.85
N ASN A 58 8.11 -14.45 -10.09
CA ASN A 58 9.12 -15.51 -10.30
C ASN A 58 8.52 -16.90 -10.10
N MET A 59 7.70 -17.10 -9.05
CA MET A 59 6.99 -18.38 -8.84
C MET A 59 6.05 -18.72 -10.00
N VAL A 60 5.36 -17.73 -10.56
CA VAL A 60 4.52 -17.93 -11.76
C VAL A 60 5.39 -18.27 -12.98
N ASN A 61 6.55 -17.62 -13.12
CA ASN A 61 7.47 -17.89 -14.22
C ASN A 61 8.02 -19.33 -14.20
N GLU A 62 8.24 -19.91 -13.02
CA GLU A 62 8.60 -21.33 -12.88
C GLU A 62 7.47 -22.21 -13.43
N LYS A 63 6.20 -21.91 -13.10
CA LYS A 63 5.04 -22.62 -13.65
C LYS A 63 4.92 -22.48 -15.17
N ILE A 64 5.20 -21.30 -15.71
CA ILE A 64 5.24 -21.08 -17.16
C ILE A 64 6.30 -21.97 -17.82
N ALA A 65 7.47 -22.11 -17.21
CA ALA A 65 8.53 -22.98 -17.72
C ALA A 65 8.11 -24.45 -17.73
N ASP A 66 7.41 -24.91 -16.68
CA ASP A 66 6.93 -26.29 -16.60
C ASP A 66 5.82 -26.59 -17.58
N VAL A 67 4.86 -25.66 -17.73
CA VAL A 67 3.80 -25.74 -18.74
C VAL A 67 4.37 -25.77 -20.16
N SER A 68 5.41 -24.96 -20.42
CA SER A 68 6.07 -24.92 -21.75
C SER A 68 6.73 -26.26 -22.12
N LYS A 69 7.22 -27.04 -21.15
CA LYS A 69 7.75 -28.39 -21.40
C LYS A 69 6.66 -29.43 -21.75
N GLN A 70 5.41 -29.15 -21.38
CA GLN A 70 4.28 -30.06 -21.65
C GLN A 70 3.68 -29.86 -23.05
N GLY A 71 4.16 -28.87 -23.82
CA GLY A 71 3.69 -28.54 -25.16
C GLY A 71 2.40 -27.71 -25.17
N ASP A 72 1.74 -27.62 -26.34
CA ASP A 72 0.62 -26.69 -26.58
C ASP A 72 -0.61 -26.90 -25.68
N LYS A 73 -0.77 -28.08 -25.09
CA LYS A 73 -1.87 -28.41 -24.17
C LYS A 73 -1.45 -28.34 -22.69
N GLY A 74 -0.22 -27.88 -22.42
CA GLY A 74 0.28 -27.76 -21.07
C GLY A 74 -0.57 -26.78 -20.24
N ALA A 75 -0.86 -27.17 -19.01
CA ALA A 75 -1.56 -26.31 -18.04
C ALA A 75 -1.17 -26.73 -16.62
N ASP A 76 -1.04 -25.76 -15.73
CA ASP A 76 -0.73 -25.97 -14.31
C ASP A 76 -1.52 -25.02 -13.42
N ALA A 77 -1.67 -25.37 -12.15
CA ALA A 77 -2.30 -24.50 -11.17
C ALA A 77 -1.33 -23.43 -10.67
N LEU A 78 -1.85 -22.25 -10.31
CA LEU A 78 -1.06 -21.25 -9.61
C LEU A 78 -0.68 -21.76 -8.22
N PRO A 79 0.52 -21.42 -7.73
CA PRO A 79 0.87 -21.63 -6.33
C PRO A 79 -0.09 -20.89 -5.39
N ASP A 80 -0.45 -21.52 -4.27
CA ASP A 80 -1.38 -20.93 -3.30
C ASP A 80 -0.85 -19.60 -2.74
N ASP A 81 0.46 -19.46 -2.55
CA ASP A 81 1.09 -18.22 -2.10
C ASP A 81 0.85 -17.06 -3.07
N VAL A 82 0.91 -17.33 -4.37
CA VAL A 82 0.61 -16.34 -5.41
C VAL A 82 -0.85 -15.93 -5.36
N VAL A 83 -1.76 -16.90 -5.27
CA VAL A 83 -3.21 -16.62 -5.19
C VAL A 83 -3.53 -15.79 -3.95
N ASN A 84 -2.99 -16.18 -2.79
CA ASN A 84 -3.19 -15.47 -1.54
C ASN A 84 -2.62 -14.05 -1.58
N TYR A 85 -1.39 -13.89 -2.07
CA TYR A 85 -0.78 -12.58 -2.24
C TYR A 85 -1.64 -11.65 -3.12
N MET A 86 -2.08 -12.15 -4.29
CA MET A 86 -2.91 -11.36 -5.20
C MET A 86 -4.25 -10.98 -4.59
N ARG A 87 -4.82 -11.88 -3.81
CA ARG A 87 -6.08 -11.68 -3.09
C ARG A 87 -5.94 -10.61 -2.01
N GLU A 88 -4.94 -10.73 -1.15
CA GLU A 88 -4.68 -9.80 -0.03
C GLU A 88 -4.31 -8.39 -0.51
N ASN A 89 -3.58 -8.30 -1.62
CA ASN A 89 -3.14 -7.02 -2.18
C ASN A 89 -4.06 -6.46 -3.26
N GLY A 90 -5.19 -7.13 -3.55
CA GLY A 90 -6.16 -6.68 -4.54
C GLY A 90 -5.60 -6.61 -5.98
N VAL A 91 -4.60 -7.45 -6.31
CA VAL A 91 -3.99 -7.49 -7.63
C VAL A 91 -4.99 -8.06 -8.64
N LYS A 92 -5.18 -7.34 -9.73
CA LYS A 92 -6.14 -7.72 -10.77
C LYS A 92 -5.44 -8.20 -12.04
N VAL A 93 -5.97 -9.24 -12.66
CA VAL A 93 -5.58 -9.74 -13.97
C VAL A 93 -6.68 -9.38 -14.95
N ASP A 94 -6.35 -8.64 -16.01
CA ASP A 94 -7.33 -8.15 -16.99
C ASP A 94 -8.56 -7.46 -16.38
N GLY A 95 -8.30 -6.69 -15.30
CA GLY A 95 -9.36 -5.96 -14.57
C GLY A 95 -10.20 -6.81 -13.62
N LYS A 96 -10.00 -8.12 -13.56
CA LYS A 96 -10.71 -9.06 -12.70
C LYS A 96 -9.90 -9.38 -11.44
N SER A 97 -10.58 -9.63 -10.31
CA SER A 97 -9.90 -10.19 -9.14
C SER A 97 -9.32 -11.58 -9.49
N ILE A 98 -8.31 -12.02 -8.75
CA ILE A 98 -7.71 -13.34 -9.00
C ILE A 98 -8.77 -14.46 -8.90
N ASP A 99 -9.69 -14.35 -7.98
CA ASP A 99 -10.75 -15.34 -7.81
C ASP A 99 -11.72 -15.34 -9.01
N THR A 100 -12.11 -14.17 -9.50
CA THR A 100 -12.91 -14.07 -10.72
C THR A 100 -12.15 -14.55 -11.96
N TYR A 101 -10.85 -14.32 -12.00
CA TYR A 101 -10.01 -14.79 -13.10
C TYR A 101 -9.87 -16.32 -13.12
N LEU A 102 -9.68 -16.95 -11.96
CA LEU A 102 -9.54 -18.39 -11.81
C LEU A 102 -10.87 -19.11 -11.98
N TYR A 103 -11.91 -18.63 -11.31
CA TYR A 103 -13.17 -19.36 -11.16
C TYR A 103 -14.31 -18.77 -11.98
N GLY A 104 -14.14 -17.60 -12.59
CA GLY A 104 -15.19 -16.87 -13.30
C GLY A 104 -16.25 -16.33 -12.34
N HIS A 105 -17.49 -16.25 -12.79
CA HIS A 105 -18.61 -16.03 -11.87
C HIS A 105 -18.83 -17.34 -11.10
N PHE A 106 -18.86 -17.26 -9.77
CA PHE A 106 -19.02 -18.43 -8.90
C PHE A 106 -20.26 -19.27 -9.26
N THR A 107 -21.34 -18.59 -9.59
CA THR A 107 -22.60 -19.22 -10.02
C THR A 107 -22.47 -20.03 -11.31
N ASP A 108 -21.55 -19.66 -12.19
CA ASP A 108 -21.39 -20.32 -13.49
C ASP A 108 -20.46 -21.54 -13.41
N LYS A 109 -19.55 -21.55 -12.46
CA LYS A 109 -18.51 -22.60 -12.35
C LYS A 109 -18.78 -23.65 -11.28
N PHE A 110 -19.59 -23.33 -10.29
CA PHE A 110 -19.90 -24.20 -9.16
C PHE A 110 -21.41 -24.29 -8.94
N PRO A 111 -22.18 -24.73 -9.97
CA PRO A 111 -23.60 -24.88 -9.83
C PRO A 111 -23.91 -25.88 -8.70
N ASN A 112 -24.79 -25.50 -7.80
CA ASN A 112 -25.19 -26.32 -6.64
C ASN A 112 -24.02 -26.64 -5.67
N GLY A 113 -22.99 -25.78 -5.63
CA GLY A 113 -21.83 -25.93 -4.74
C GLY A 113 -22.00 -25.28 -3.38
N THR A 114 -21.00 -25.47 -2.55
CA THR A 114 -20.90 -24.82 -1.24
C THR A 114 -19.59 -24.05 -1.11
N MET A 115 -19.63 -22.94 -0.41
CA MET A 115 -18.46 -22.12 -0.11
C MET A 115 -18.36 -21.89 1.38
N ASN A 116 -17.21 -22.20 1.98
CA ASN A 116 -16.93 -21.91 3.36
C ASN A 116 -16.25 -20.55 3.49
N VAL A 117 -16.74 -19.71 4.40
CA VAL A 117 -16.25 -18.36 4.68
C VAL A 117 -15.80 -18.25 6.11
N ASN A 118 -14.64 -17.67 6.33
CA ASN A 118 -14.18 -17.29 7.67
C ASN A 118 -14.72 -15.93 8.04
N ILE A 119 -15.34 -15.86 9.21
CA ILE A 119 -15.79 -14.61 9.82
C ILE A 119 -14.92 -14.33 11.04
N GLN A 120 -14.33 -13.15 11.07
CA GLN A 120 -13.65 -12.65 12.26
C GLN A 120 -14.64 -11.84 13.12
N TRP A 121 -14.88 -12.29 14.33
CA TRP A 121 -15.73 -11.61 15.30
C TRP A 121 -14.99 -10.42 15.94
N SER A 122 -15.74 -9.49 16.49
CA SER A 122 -15.19 -8.31 17.18
C SER A 122 -14.24 -8.64 18.35
N ASN A 123 -14.36 -9.83 18.95
CA ASN A 123 -13.49 -10.35 19.99
C ASN A 123 -12.22 -11.05 19.45
N GLY A 124 -11.99 -11.02 18.12
CA GLY A 124 -10.84 -11.65 17.48
C GLY A 124 -10.99 -13.14 17.18
N SER A 125 -12.07 -13.79 17.64
CA SER A 125 -12.31 -15.20 17.31
C SER A 125 -12.72 -15.38 15.85
N ILE A 126 -12.38 -16.52 15.25
CA ILE A 126 -12.74 -16.88 13.87
C ILE A 126 -13.87 -17.91 13.93
N GLY A 127 -14.96 -17.60 13.25
CA GLY A 127 -16.04 -18.52 12.99
C GLY A 127 -16.11 -18.90 11.52
N HIS A 128 -16.64 -20.09 11.25
CA HIS A 128 -16.87 -20.56 9.89
C HIS A 128 -18.36 -20.48 9.55
N ARG A 129 -18.66 -20.10 8.30
CA ARG A 129 -20.00 -20.09 7.75
C ARG A 129 -19.98 -20.72 6.38
N THR A 130 -21.04 -21.44 6.05
CA THR A 130 -21.21 -22.10 4.75
C THR A 130 -22.28 -21.38 3.97
N LEU A 131 -21.94 -20.92 2.79
CA LEU A 131 -22.86 -20.41 1.79
C LEU A 131 -23.12 -21.53 0.77
N THR A 132 -24.36 -21.72 0.39
CA THR A 132 -24.75 -22.73 -0.61
C THR A 132 -25.28 -22.04 -1.85
N GLU A 133 -24.80 -22.45 -3.01
CA GLU A 133 -25.35 -22.02 -4.29
C GLU A 133 -26.33 -23.08 -4.79
N LYS A 134 -27.48 -22.63 -5.27
CA LYS A 134 -28.48 -23.49 -5.93
C LYS A 134 -29.15 -22.72 -7.04
N ASP A 135 -29.07 -23.27 -8.25
CA ASP A 135 -29.71 -22.71 -9.45
C ASP A 135 -29.40 -21.22 -9.70
N GLY A 136 -28.14 -20.81 -9.52
CA GLY A 136 -27.69 -19.45 -9.70
C GLY A 136 -28.01 -18.49 -8.54
N LYS A 137 -28.50 -19.01 -7.41
CA LYS A 137 -28.81 -18.21 -6.22
C LYS A 137 -28.04 -18.69 -5.01
N TRP A 138 -27.59 -17.75 -4.20
CA TRP A 138 -26.91 -18.04 -2.95
C TRP A 138 -27.90 -18.12 -1.79
N PHE A 139 -27.57 -19.02 -0.86
CA PHE A 139 -28.32 -19.26 0.35
C PHE A 139 -27.39 -19.30 1.57
N TYR A 140 -27.84 -18.75 2.66
CA TYR A 140 -27.19 -18.85 3.97
C TYR A 140 -28.21 -19.42 4.96
N ALA A 141 -27.84 -20.50 5.63
CA ALA A 141 -28.71 -21.20 6.59
C ALA A 141 -30.13 -21.53 6.03
N GLY A 142 -30.21 -21.82 4.71
CA GLY A 142 -31.44 -22.14 4.01
C GLY A 142 -32.27 -20.94 3.52
N SER A 143 -31.87 -19.72 3.85
CA SER A 143 -32.54 -18.48 3.37
C SER A 143 -31.76 -17.87 2.19
N PRO A 144 -32.45 -17.26 1.19
CA PRO A 144 -31.79 -16.53 0.13
C PRO A 144 -30.86 -15.44 0.68
N ALA A 145 -29.66 -15.33 0.13
CA ALA A 145 -28.67 -14.36 0.55
C ALA A 145 -28.09 -13.63 -0.68
N ASP A 146 -28.04 -12.30 -0.62
CA ASP A 146 -27.36 -11.49 -1.60
C ASP A 146 -25.86 -11.50 -1.28
N VAL A 147 -25.08 -12.20 -2.08
CA VAL A 147 -23.63 -12.36 -1.89
C VAL A 147 -22.87 -11.41 -2.81
N THR A 148 -21.99 -10.62 -2.22
CA THR A 148 -21.06 -9.74 -2.94
C THR A 148 -19.63 -10.18 -2.64
N VAL A 149 -18.82 -10.32 -3.68
CA VAL A 149 -17.39 -10.65 -3.59
C VAL A 149 -16.58 -9.42 -3.98
N ASN A 150 -15.73 -8.94 -3.08
CA ASN A 150 -14.84 -7.82 -3.32
C ASN A 150 -13.41 -8.17 -2.87
N GLY A 151 -12.59 -8.62 -3.81
CA GLY A 151 -11.25 -9.14 -3.50
C GLY A 151 -11.33 -10.39 -2.63
N SER A 152 -10.71 -10.36 -1.47
CA SER A 152 -10.78 -11.44 -0.46
C SER A 152 -11.99 -11.34 0.47
N GLU A 153 -12.71 -10.23 0.45
CA GLU A 153 -13.89 -10.03 1.29
C GLU A 153 -15.15 -10.53 0.59
N ILE A 154 -15.91 -11.33 1.31
CA ILE A 154 -17.26 -11.73 0.95
C ILE A 154 -18.21 -11.07 1.92
N SER A 155 -19.25 -10.43 1.40
CA SER A 155 -20.35 -9.94 2.20
C SER A 155 -21.66 -10.51 1.70
N TRP A 156 -22.59 -10.76 2.60
CA TRP A 156 -23.95 -11.18 2.28
C TRP A 156 -24.95 -10.56 3.26
N ASN A 157 -26.16 -10.35 2.76
CA ASN A 157 -27.25 -9.86 3.57
C ASN A 157 -28.16 -11.06 3.94
N ASP A 158 -28.43 -11.20 5.24
CA ASP A 158 -29.33 -12.16 5.81
C ASP A 158 -30.36 -11.43 6.68
N HIS A 159 -31.60 -11.30 6.21
CA HIS A 159 -32.70 -10.65 6.93
C HIS A 159 -32.35 -9.26 7.50
N GLY A 160 -31.62 -8.46 6.72
CA GLY A 160 -31.19 -7.12 7.12
C GLY A 160 -29.87 -7.07 7.90
N ASN A 161 -29.30 -8.21 8.26
CA ASN A 161 -27.95 -8.27 8.84
C ASN A 161 -26.92 -8.44 7.75
N VAL A 162 -25.95 -7.54 7.68
CA VAL A 162 -24.82 -7.65 6.76
C VAL A 162 -23.71 -8.42 7.45
N TRP A 163 -23.43 -9.61 6.92
CA TRP A 163 -22.30 -10.43 7.33
C TRP A 163 -21.10 -10.14 6.43
N LYS A 164 -19.92 -10.17 7.01
CA LYS A 164 -18.66 -10.01 6.27
C LYS A 164 -17.69 -11.09 6.69
N GLY A 165 -17.00 -11.67 5.73
CA GLY A 165 -16.00 -12.68 5.95
C GLY A 165 -14.93 -12.65 4.87
N ASN A 166 -13.81 -13.32 5.13
CA ASN A 166 -12.77 -13.50 4.15
C ASN A 166 -13.04 -14.74 3.32
N PHE A 167 -12.75 -14.62 2.02
CA PHE A 167 -12.87 -15.69 1.07
C PHE A 167 -12.06 -16.91 1.49
N PHE A 168 -12.62 -18.07 1.28
CA PHE A 168 -12.03 -19.33 1.66
C PHE A 168 -11.84 -20.27 0.48
N THR A 169 -10.73 -20.99 0.47
CA THR A 169 -10.32 -21.86 -0.64
C THR A 169 -11.00 -23.24 -0.65
N ASP A 170 -11.81 -23.56 0.36
CA ASP A 170 -12.56 -24.83 0.44
C ASP A 170 -13.84 -24.78 -0.39
N PHE A 171 -13.69 -24.77 -1.71
CA PHE A 171 -14.81 -24.99 -2.61
C PHE A 171 -15.13 -26.48 -2.66
N LYS A 172 -16.41 -26.79 -2.49
CA LYS A 172 -16.92 -28.14 -2.71
C LYS A 172 -17.99 -28.12 -3.79
N ASP A 173 -17.99 -29.16 -4.62
CA ASP A 173 -19.07 -29.40 -5.56
C ASP A 173 -20.36 -29.86 -4.86
N SER A 174 -21.41 -30.14 -5.64
CA SER A 174 -22.67 -30.64 -5.11
C SER A 174 -22.56 -31.97 -4.36
N ASP A 175 -21.53 -32.77 -4.64
CA ASP A 175 -21.27 -34.06 -4.02
C ASP A 175 -20.34 -33.99 -2.81
N GLY A 176 -19.90 -32.75 -2.46
CA GLY A 176 -19.06 -32.48 -1.31
C GLY A 176 -17.56 -32.71 -1.56
N HIS A 177 -17.13 -32.92 -2.80
CA HIS A 177 -15.71 -33.06 -3.15
C HIS A 177 -15.06 -31.69 -3.26
N ALA A 178 -13.82 -31.59 -2.75
CA ALA A 178 -13.03 -30.39 -2.88
C ALA A 178 -12.76 -30.08 -4.36
N ILE A 179 -13.03 -28.83 -4.77
CA ILE A 179 -12.74 -28.34 -6.11
C ILE A 179 -11.28 -27.95 -6.16
N SER A 180 -10.48 -28.62 -6.99
CA SER A 180 -9.07 -28.28 -7.18
C SER A 180 -8.90 -26.92 -7.87
N SER A 181 -7.82 -26.23 -7.56
CA SER A 181 -7.44 -24.99 -8.24
C SER A 181 -7.41 -25.19 -9.76
N PRO A 182 -8.02 -24.28 -10.54
CA PRO A 182 -8.06 -24.41 -12.00
C PRO A 182 -6.64 -24.37 -12.57
N LYS A 183 -6.40 -25.24 -13.56
CA LYS A 183 -5.17 -25.20 -14.32
C LYS A 183 -5.25 -24.12 -15.38
N LEU A 184 -4.23 -23.28 -15.41
CA LEU A 184 -4.06 -22.20 -16.36
C LEU A 184 -3.10 -22.61 -17.47
N ASN A 185 -3.43 -22.29 -18.71
CA ASN A 185 -2.51 -22.43 -19.82
C ASN A 185 -1.40 -21.38 -19.76
N LYS A 186 -0.39 -21.51 -20.62
CA LYS A 186 0.76 -20.62 -20.67
C LYS A 186 0.36 -19.14 -20.75
N GLY A 187 -0.52 -18.76 -21.68
CA GLY A 187 -0.94 -17.36 -21.85
C GLY A 187 -1.68 -16.80 -20.64
N GLN A 188 -2.47 -17.63 -19.96
CA GLN A 188 -3.14 -17.24 -18.72
C GLN A 188 -2.16 -17.03 -17.56
N LEU A 189 -1.13 -17.88 -17.46
CA LEU A 189 -0.06 -17.71 -16.48
C LEU A 189 0.77 -16.45 -16.78
N GLU A 190 1.07 -16.19 -18.06
CA GLU A 190 1.76 -14.96 -18.48
C GLU A 190 0.96 -13.71 -18.07
N ALA A 191 -0.35 -13.68 -18.25
CA ALA A 191 -1.19 -12.58 -17.82
C ALA A 191 -1.14 -12.34 -16.29
N VAL A 192 -1.10 -13.42 -15.50
CA VAL A 192 -0.91 -13.31 -14.04
C VAL A 192 0.47 -12.76 -13.70
N LYS A 193 1.52 -13.27 -14.33
CA LYS A 193 2.89 -12.78 -14.16
C LYS A 193 2.99 -11.30 -14.50
N ASP A 194 2.47 -10.88 -15.63
CA ASP A 194 2.48 -9.48 -16.07
C ASP A 194 1.75 -8.56 -15.09
N ALA A 195 0.65 -9.02 -14.51
CA ALA A 195 -0.07 -8.26 -13.48
C ALA A 195 0.79 -8.05 -12.22
N LEU A 196 1.53 -9.07 -11.78
CA LEU A 196 2.45 -9.00 -10.64
C LEU A 196 3.67 -8.12 -10.93
N GLU A 197 4.27 -8.26 -12.11
CA GLU A 197 5.38 -7.41 -12.56
C GLU A 197 4.96 -5.93 -12.65
N ASN A 198 3.73 -5.64 -13.09
CA ASN A 198 3.19 -4.28 -13.08
C ASN A 198 3.10 -3.70 -11.66
N VAL A 199 2.72 -4.50 -10.66
CA VAL A 199 2.72 -4.07 -9.25
C VAL A 199 4.14 -3.78 -8.78
N SER A 200 5.09 -4.68 -9.07
CA SER A 200 6.51 -4.51 -8.74
C SER A 200 7.09 -3.25 -9.36
N ASN A 201 6.88 -3.05 -10.67
CA ASN A 201 7.40 -1.91 -11.40
C ASN A 201 6.84 -0.58 -10.87
N ARG A 202 5.52 -0.47 -10.64
CA ARG A 202 4.92 0.74 -10.06
C ARG A 202 5.46 1.05 -8.67
N ALA A 203 5.67 0.03 -7.85
CA ALA A 203 6.25 0.21 -6.53
C ALA A 203 7.73 0.65 -6.60
N SER A 204 8.50 0.09 -7.53
CA SER A 204 9.88 0.50 -7.81
C SER A 204 9.99 1.93 -8.33
N ASP A 205 9.11 2.32 -9.25
CA ASP A 205 9.02 3.70 -9.75
C ASP A 205 8.72 4.69 -8.64
N PHE A 206 7.80 4.33 -7.73
CA PHE A 206 7.51 5.15 -6.55
C PHE A 206 8.74 5.31 -5.66
N VAL A 207 9.51 4.24 -5.44
CA VAL A 207 10.76 4.30 -4.66
C VAL A 207 11.75 5.25 -5.32
N SER A 208 11.97 5.14 -6.62
CA SER A 208 12.89 5.99 -7.38
C SER A 208 12.49 7.46 -7.32
N GLN A 209 11.21 7.78 -7.51
CA GLN A 209 10.69 9.15 -7.40
C GLN A 209 10.81 9.69 -5.98
N SER A 210 10.57 8.84 -4.98
CA SER A 210 10.69 9.21 -3.57
C SER A 210 12.13 9.50 -3.17
N GLN A 211 13.11 8.78 -3.72
CA GLN A 211 14.54 9.09 -3.52
C GLN A 211 14.91 10.48 -4.03
N LEU A 212 14.42 10.87 -5.22
CA LEU A 212 14.64 12.21 -5.77
C LEU A 212 14.00 13.29 -4.89
N GLN A 213 12.81 13.03 -4.34
CA GLN A 213 12.14 13.95 -3.42
C GLN A 213 12.91 14.08 -2.10
N LEU A 214 13.42 12.97 -1.55
CA LEU A 214 14.28 13.00 -0.36
C LEU A 214 15.55 13.80 -0.57
N GLN A 215 16.20 13.64 -1.72
CA GLN A 215 17.37 14.45 -2.06
C GLN A 215 17.06 15.96 -2.07
N LYS A 216 15.91 16.35 -2.64
CA LYS A 216 15.46 17.76 -2.61
C LYS A 216 15.19 18.26 -1.19
N ILE A 217 14.54 17.45 -0.35
CA ILE A 217 14.30 17.79 1.05
C ILE A 217 15.63 17.99 1.78
N MET A 218 16.59 17.09 1.60
CA MET A 218 17.92 17.19 2.20
C MET A 218 18.70 18.40 1.71
N GLN A 219 18.61 18.76 0.43
CA GLN A 219 19.22 19.99 -0.09
C GLN A 219 18.60 21.23 0.56
N THR A 220 17.27 21.28 0.65
CA THR A 220 16.55 22.38 1.30
C THR A 220 16.92 22.47 2.77
N TYR A 221 17.02 21.34 3.46
CA TYR A 221 17.48 21.28 4.84
C TYR A 221 18.87 21.87 5.01
N ASN A 222 19.84 21.48 4.19
CA ASN A 222 21.22 21.98 4.23
C ASN A 222 21.29 23.49 3.95
N VAL A 223 20.51 23.99 2.98
CA VAL A 223 20.40 25.44 2.70
C VAL A 223 19.84 26.17 3.93
N THR A 224 18.82 25.60 4.57
CA THR A 224 18.22 26.19 5.77
C THR A 224 19.24 26.27 6.93
N VAL A 225 20.01 25.18 7.14
CA VAL A 225 21.13 25.19 8.13
C VAL A 225 22.14 26.29 7.84
N SER A 226 22.56 26.43 6.57
CA SER A 226 23.50 27.46 6.16
C SER A 226 22.96 28.86 6.39
N LEU A 227 21.65 29.04 6.12
CA LEU A 227 20.99 30.35 6.37
C LEU A 227 20.93 30.67 7.86
N ILE A 228 20.58 29.70 8.71
CA ILE A 228 20.59 29.86 10.16
C ILE A 228 21.97 30.27 10.64
N ASN A 229 23.03 29.57 10.23
CA ASN A 229 24.39 29.89 10.60
C ASN A 229 24.79 31.30 10.17
N SER A 230 24.43 31.73 8.96
CA SER A 230 24.68 33.06 8.45
C SER A 230 23.96 34.15 9.29
N MET A 231 22.70 33.92 9.63
CA MET A 231 21.90 34.84 10.46
C MET A 231 22.44 34.93 11.89
N GLN A 232 22.87 33.79 12.47
CA GLN A 232 23.51 33.80 13.79
C GLN A 232 24.84 34.59 13.80
N THR A 233 25.66 34.45 12.76
CA THR A 233 26.87 35.20 12.59
C THR A 233 26.57 36.69 12.49
N MET A 234 25.58 37.07 11.67
CA MET A 234 25.16 38.47 11.52
C MET A 234 24.67 39.05 12.84
N LEU A 235 23.92 38.30 13.62
CA LEU A 235 23.42 38.69 14.94
C LEU A 235 24.55 38.91 15.92
N GLN A 236 25.58 38.03 15.91
CA GLN A 236 26.78 38.19 16.72
C GLN A 236 27.59 39.44 16.33
N GLU A 237 27.77 39.69 15.03
CA GLU A 237 28.49 40.89 14.54
C GLU A 237 27.76 42.17 14.89
N MET A 238 26.42 42.18 14.76
CA MET A 238 25.59 43.32 15.16
C MET A 238 25.70 43.61 16.64
N ASN A 239 25.60 42.61 17.51
CA ASN A 239 25.74 42.74 18.94
C ASN A 239 27.15 43.23 19.33
N LYS A 240 28.19 42.74 18.63
CA LYS A 240 29.57 43.22 18.84
C LYS A 240 29.76 44.70 18.44
N SER A 241 29.16 45.09 17.30
CA SER A 241 29.21 46.47 16.84
C SER A 241 28.50 47.43 17.81
N ILE A 242 27.32 47.02 18.32
CA ILE A 242 26.60 47.78 19.34
C ILE A 242 27.45 47.96 20.62
N ALA A 243 28.04 46.86 21.12
CA ALA A 243 28.89 46.91 22.32
C ALA A 243 30.14 47.76 22.13
N GLN A 244 30.68 47.88 20.92
CA GLN A 244 31.82 48.75 20.61
C GLN A 244 31.44 50.24 20.52
N ASN A 245 30.21 50.53 20.08
CA ASN A 245 29.72 51.93 19.93
C ASN A 245 29.21 52.55 21.27
N ILE A 246 28.96 51.71 22.28
CA ILE A 246 28.53 52.14 23.62
C ILE A 246 29.73 52.50 24.50
N ARG A 247 30.97 52.29 24.07
CA ARG A 247 32.21 52.75 24.74
C ARG A 247 32.66 54.09 24.18
#